data_4062fba0abb59de0eabaf64f84040718
#
_entry.id   4062fba0abb59de0eabaf64f84040718
#
_cell.length_a   1.000
_cell.length_b   1.000
_cell.length_c   1.000
_cell.angle_alpha   90.00
_cell.angle_beta   90.00
_cell.angle_gamma   90.00
#
_symmetry.space_group_name_H-M   'P 1'
#
loop_
_entity.id
_entity.type
_entity.pdbx_description
1 polymer ?
#
loop_
_entity_poly.entity_id
_entity_poly.type
_entity_poly.pdbx_seq_one_letter_code
_entity_poly.pdbx_strand_id
1 'polypeptide(L)'
;MKKLIYFAIFMLAIGFNSCSKDEIGGTATEVLAGQWYVRLNVVNADGSITIDPEGYGKKTIATYNTSDNSPSQMWVSDQRKFKNFAVKVKCDAGTLTFSSDGEAANKLNDNVKVTITNGQILRGAGRQYNGSPADSIVFDAKFSNAPATTYRFTGIRYSGLVENED
;
A
#
# COMPACT_ATOMS: atom_id res chain seq x y z
N MET A 1 -22.00 13.39 -58.56
CA MET A 1 -22.26 13.86 -57.18
C MET A 1 -22.64 12.73 -56.23
N LYS A 2 -23.56 11.83 -56.54
CA LYS A 2 -23.95 10.72 -55.62
C LYS A 2 -22.81 9.77 -55.23
N LYS A 3 -21.86 9.46 -56.13
CA LYS A 3 -20.74 8.58 -55.85
C LYS A 3 -19.69 9.18 -54.88
N LEU A 4 -19.54 10.50 -54.83
CA LEU A 4 -18.68 11.21 -53.92
C LEU A 4 -19.22 11.21 -52.49
N ILE A 5 -20.53 11.24 -52.33
CA ILE A 5 -21.23 11.20 -51.04
C ILE A 5 -21.04 9.82 -50.38
N TYR A 6 -21.15 8.75 -51.15
CA TYR A 6 -20.90 7.38 -50.61
C TYR A 6 -19.47 7.15 -50.19
N PHE A 7 -18.52 7.75 -50.90
CA PHE A 7 -17.07 7.66 -50.51
C PHE A 7 -16.80 8.45 -49.23
N ALA A 8 -17.41 9.61 -49.06
CA ALA A 8 -17.31 10.41 -47.83
C ALA A 8 -17.90 9.70 -46.60
N ILE A 9 -19.07 9.04 -46.75
CA ILE A 9 -19.73 8.27 -45.70
C ILE A 9 -18.90 7.03 -45.32
N PHE A 10 -18.28 6.36 -46.29
CA PHE A 10 -17.43 5.20 -46.06
C PHE A 10 -16.13 5.59 -45.31
N MET A 11 -15.53 6.74 -45.62
CA MET A 11 -14.37 7.28 -44.89
C MET A 11 -14.70 7.68 -43.44
N LEU A 12 -15.92 8.17 -43.19
CA LEU A 12 -16.38 8.52 -41.83
C LEU A 12 -16.60 7.28 -40.95
N ALA A 13 -17.00 6.16 -41.53
CA ALA A 13 -17.26 4.91 -40.80
C ALA A 13 -15.98 4.21 -40.30
N ILE A 14 -14.82 4.49 -40.90
CA ILE A 14 -13.53 3.90 -40.52
C ILE A 14 -12.88 4.66 -39.35
N GLY A 15 -13.27 5.90 -39.07
CA GLY A 15 -12.67 6.78 -38.06
C GLY A 15 -13.07 6.46 -36.61
N PHE A 16 -14.08 5.61 -36.36
CA PHE A 16 -14.59 5.37 -35.00
C PHE A 16 -14.06 4.12 -34.30
N ASN A 17 -13.17 3.36 -34.90
CA ASN A 17 -12.60 2.16 -34.27
C ASN A 17 -11.26 2.39 -33.54
N SER A 18 -10.85 3.64 -33.28
CA SER A 18 -9.57 3.96 -32.64
C SER A 18 -9.68 4.30 -31.15
N CYS A 19 -10.60 3.67 -30.43
CA CYS A 19 -10.57 3.63 -28.99
C CYS A 19 -10.67 2.17 -28.52
N SER A 20 -9.67 1.35 -28.83
CA SER A 20 -9.35 0.24 -27.93
C SER A 20 -8.91 0.91 -26.63
N LYS A 21 -9.67 0.79 -25.57
CA LYS A 21 -9.14 1.00 -24.22
C LYS A 21 -8.08 -0.06 -24.06
N ASP A 22 -6.83 0.32 -24.27
CA ASP A 22 -5.72 -0.48 -23.77
C ASP A 22 -6.01 -0.66 -22.28
N GLU A 23 -6.20 -1.89 -21.83
CA GLU A 23 -6.25 -2.18 -20.40
C GLU A 23 -4.95 -1.64 -19.83
N ILE A 24 -5.05 -0.61 -18.98
CA ILE A 24 -3.90 -0.10 -18.25
C ILE A 24 -3.44 -1.28 -17.40
N GLY A 25 -2.37 -1.94 -17.84
CA GLY A 25 -1.82 -3.09 -17.15
C GLY A 25 -1.45 -2.68 -15.72
N GLY A 26 -2.24 -3.15 -14.74
CA GLY A 26 -1.95 -2.98 -13.33
C GLY A 26 -0.68 -3.74 -12.93
N THR A 27 -0.09 -3.39 -11.79
CA THR A 27 0.97 -4.21 -11.21
C THR A 27 0.37 -5.46 -10.55
N ALA A 28 1.14 -6.55 -10.49
CA ALA A 28 0.67 -7.82 -9.93
C ALA A 28 0.20 -7.71 -8.46
N THR A 29 0.70 -6.70 -7.72
CA THR A 29 0.32 -6.43 -6.34
C THR A 29 -0.49 -5.14 -6.17
N GLU A 30 -1.14 -4.65 -7.23
CA GLU A 30 -1.88 -3.39 -7.24
C GLU A 30 -2.89 -3.26 -6.08
N VAL A 31 -3.62 -4.34 -5.79
CA VAL A 31 -4.62 -4.36 -4.72
C VAL A 31 -4.02 -4.21 -3.31
N LEU A 32 -2.71 -4.48 -3.16
CA LEU A 32 -1.94 -4.32 -1.93
C LEU A 32 -1.13 -3.01 -1.91
N ALA A 33 -0.96 -2.37 -3.07
CA ALA A 33 -0.16 -1.17 -3.21
C ALA A 33 -0.95 0.09 -2.83
N GLY A 34 -0.26 1.06 -2.24
CA GLY A 34 -0.86 2.35 -1.89
C GLY A 34 -0.03 3.17 -0.91
N GLN A 35 -0.48 4.38 -0.69
CA GLN A 35 -0.07 5.19 0.45
C GLN A 35 -1.10 5.02 1.57
N TRP A 36 -0.62 4.98 2.80
CA TRP A 36 -1.42 4.72 3.98
C TRP A 36 -1.11 5.77 5.05
N TYR A 37 -2.12 6.37 5.62
CA TYR A 37 -2.00 7.31 6.73
C TYR A 37 -2.14 6.56 8.03
N VAL A 38 -1.01 6.27 8.68
CA VAL A 38 -0.91 5.32 9.79
C VAL A 38 -0.40 5.96 11.07
N ARG A 39 -0.67 5.29 12.18
CA ARG A 39 -0.10 5.56 13.49
C ARG A 39 0.78 4.38 13.92
N LEU A 40 1.88 4.68 14.59
CA LEU A 40 2.75 3.70 15.22
C LEU A 40 2.30 3.46 16.66
N ASN A 41 1.95 2.22 16.97
CA ASN A 41 1.56 1.79 18.30
C ASN A 41 2.54 0.72 18.82
N VAL A 42 2.47 0.39 20.11
CA VAL A 42 3.21 -0.73 20.71
C VAL A 42 2.24 -1.78 21.22
N VAL A 43 2.51 -3.04 20.89
CA VAL A 43 1.80 -4.20 21.44
C VAL A 43 2.51 -4.63 22.71
N ASN A 44 1.83 -4.53 23.86
CA ASN A 44 2.34 -4.93 25.15
C ASN A 44 2.32 -6.46 25.31
N ALA A 45 3.03 -6.97 26.33
CA ALA A 45 3.11 -8.40 26.60
C ALA A 45 1.75 -9.04 26.97
N ASP A 46 0.84 -8.27 27.51
CA ASP A 46 -0.54 -8.67 27.84
C ASP A 46 -1.50 -8.58 26.64
N GLY A 47 -1.00 -8.19 25.45
CA GLY A 47 -1.78 -8.00 24.23
C GLY A 47 -2.47 -6.63 24.13
N SER A 48 -2.39 -5.78 25.15
CA SER A 48 -2.93 -4.42 25.07
C SER A 48 -2.10 -3.55 24.11
N ILE A 49 -2.71 -2.45 23.65
CA ILE A 49 -2.08 -1.54 22.68
C ILE A 49 -1.82 -0.20 23.36
N THR A 50 -0.57 0.23 23.37
CA THR A 50 -0.20 1.61 23.71
C THR A 50 -0.17 2.42 22.44
N ILE A 51 -1.03 3.45 22.39
CA ILE A 51 -1.20 4.27 21.18
C ILE A 51 -0.11 5.34 21.13
N ASP A 52 0.64 5.38 20.03
CA ASP A 52 1.64 6.38 19.69
C ASP A 52 2.60 6.75 20.85
N PRO A 53 3.25 5.76 21.49
CA PRO A 53 4.07 6.03 22.70
C PRO A 53 5.27 6.91 22.42
N GLU A 54 5.69 7.04 21.17
CA GLU A 54 6.83 7.86 20.76
C GLU A 54 6.41 9.26 20.23
N GLY A 55 5.10 9.54 20.18
CA GLY A 55 4.57 10.86 19.81
C GLY A 55 4.79 11.27 18.35
N TYR A 56 4.88 10.29 17.43
CA TYR A 56 5.05 10.60 16.00
C TYR A 56 3.83 11.22 15.35
N GLY A 57 2.63 11.01 15.92
CA GLY A 57 1.38 11.31 15.27
C GLY A 57 1.12 10.39 14.08
N LYS A 58 0.16 10.73 13.27
CA LYS A 58 -0.10 10.02 12.02
C LYS A 58 0.90 10.45 10.93
N LYS A 59 1.42 9.51 10.16
CA LYS A 59 2.31 9.74 9.02
C LYS A 59 1.96 8.81 7.87
N THR A 60 2.33 9.19 6.66
CA THR A 60 2.15 8.33 5.50
C THR A 60 3.28 7.30 5.40
N ILE A 61 2.90 6.06 5.08
CA ILE A 61 3.80 4.99 4.66
C ILE A 61 3.38 4.51 3.26
N ALA A 62 4.19 3.66 2.62
CA ALA A 62 3.88 3.12 1.31
C ALA A 62 4.03 1.61 1.26
N THR A 63 3.12 0.97 0.53
CA THR A 63 3.27 -0.38 -0.01
C THR A 63 3.31 -0.31 -1.53
N TYR A 64 4.21 -1.05 -2.18
CA TYR A 64 4.37 -0.98 -3.63
C TYR A 64 5.00 -2.25 -4.20
N ASN A 65 4.78 -2.47 -5.49
CA ASN A 65 5.31 -3.62 -6.21
C ASN A 65 6.86 -3.63 -6.27
N THR A 66 7.41 -4.80 -6.51
CA THR A 66 8.83 -4.96 -6.84
C THR A 66 9.10 -4.55 -8.30
N SER A 67 10.34 -4.25 -8.63
CA SER A 67 10.74 -3.84 -9.99
C SER A 67 10.51 -4.93 -11.04
N ASP A 68 10.55 -6.20 -10.63
CA ASP A 68 10.26 -7.36 -11.44
C ASP A 68 8.77 -7.70 -11.50
N ASN A 69 7.92 -6.86 -10.92
CA ASN A 69 6.47 -7.02 -10.85
C ASN A 69 6.03 -8.41 -10.33
N SER A 70 6.71 -8.91 -9.30
CA SER A 70 6.41 -10.21 -8.70
C SER A 70 4.99 -10.25 -8.13
N PRO A 71 4.19 -11.30 -8.40
CA PRO A 71 2.85 -11.44 -7.83
C PRO A 71 2.84 -11.87 -6.36
N SER A 72 3.98 -12.31 -5.84
CA SER A 72 4.12 -12.85 -4.48
C SER A 72 5.04 -12.03 -3.58
N GLN A 73 5.52 -10.87 -4.04
CA GLN A 73 6.41 -10.00 -3.28
C GLN A 73 6.05 -8.54 -3.48
N MET A 74 6.16 -7.76 -2.41
CA MET A 74 6.02 -6.32 -2.45
C MET A 74 6.98 -5.65 -1.47
N TRP A 75 7.07 -4.34 -1.54
CA TRP A 75 7.77 -3.51 -0.57
C TRP A 75 6.82 -2.90 0.43
N VAL A 76 7.27 -2.82 1.69
CA VAL A 76 6.65 -2.01 2.75
C VAL A 76 7.70 -1.01 3.23
N SER A 77 7.38 0.28 3.20
CA SER A 77 8.30 1.35 3.56
C SER A 77 7.63 2.42 4.39
N ASP A 78 8.26 2.82 5.49
CA ASP A 78 7.84 3.95 6.31
C ASP A 78 8.31 5.30 5.75
N GLN A 79 9.00 5.30 4.61
CA GLN A 79 9.49 6.52 3.95
C GLN A 79 10.31 7.41 4.91
N ARG A 80 11.04 6.82 5.85
CA ARG A 80 11.84 7.50 6.90
C ARG A 80 11.04 8.33 7.91
N LYS A 81 9.76 8.02 8.08
CA LYS A 81 8.86 8.84 8.93
C LYS A 81 8.68 8.31 10.35
N PHE A 82 9.13 7.06 10.62
CA PHE A 82 9.06 6.41 11.94
C PHE A 82 10.40 5.78 12.31
N LYS A 83 10.71 4.58 11.80
CA LYS A 83 11.85 3.74 12.18
C LYS A 83 12.88 3.57 11.06
N ASN A 84 12.75 4.30 9.96
CA ASN A 84 13.63 4.25 8.80
C ASN A 84 13.75 2.85 8.19
N PHE A 85 12.64 2.30 7.71
CA PHE A 85 12.67 1.00 7.06
C PHE A 85 12.02 0.98 5.68
N ALA A 86 12.58 0.14 4.82
CA ALA A 86 11.98 -0.37 3.60
C ALA A 86 12.40 -1.82 3.45
N VAL A 87 11.43 -2.73 3.47
CA VAL A 87 11.66 -4.17 3.44
C VAL A 87 10.80 -4.84 2.39
N LYS A 88 11.38 -5.86 1.75
CA LYS A 88 10.66 -6.74 0.85
C LYS A 88 9.96 -7.82 1.66
N VAL A 89 8.70 -8.02 1.40
CA VAL A 89 7.85 -9.02 2.05
C VAL A 89 7.19 -9.94 1.05
N LYS A 90 6.85 -11.17 1.47
CA LYS A 90 5.92 -12.04 0.74
C LYS A 90 4.52 -11.46 0.85
N CYS A 91 3.72 -11.62 -0.20
CA CYS A 91 2.35 -11.17 -0.20
C CYS A 91 1.44 -12.11 -0.99
N ASP A 92 0.16 -12.03 -0.69
CA ASP A 92 -0.91 -12.72 -1.39
C ASP A 92 -2.02 -11.72 -1.71
N ALA A 93 -2.19 -11.42 -2.99
CA ALA A 93 -3.19 -10.49 -3.49
C ALA A 93 -4.64 -11.02 -3.33
N GLY A 94 -4.82 -12.33 -3.26
CA GLY A 94 -6.13 -12.95 -3.07
C GLY A 94 -6.66 -12.81 -1.64
N THR A 95 -5.78 -12.99 -0.65
CA THR A 95 -6.12 -12.86 0.78
C THR A 95 -5.82 -11.48 1.35
N LEU A 96 -5.18 -10.61 0.58
CA LEU A 96 -4.75 -9.27 0.98
C LEU A 96 -3.81 -9.27 2.19
N THR A 97 -2.95 -10.29 2.29
CA THR A 97 -2.03 -10.48 3.41
C THR A 97 -0.58 -10.33 2.99
N PHE A 98 0.28 -9.99 3.95
CA PHE A 98 1.72 -9.89 3.71
C PHE A 98 2.53 -10.14 5.00
N SER A 99 3.74 -10.68 4.83
CA SER A 99 4.69 -10.89 5.93
C SER A 99 6.10 -11.08 5.41
N SER A 100 7.10 -10.86 6.25
CA SER A 100 8.47 -11.24 5.93
C SER A 100 8.72 -12.72 6.28
N ASP A 101 9.74 -13.30 5.65
CA ASP A 101 10.23 -14.66 5.95
C ASP A 101 11.32 -14.54 7.03
N GLY A 102 10.90 -14.33 8.28
CA GLY A 102 11.81 -13.97 9.35
C GLY A 102 12.36 -12.54 9.22
N GLU A 103 13.62 -12.35 9.59
CA GLU A 103 14.29 -11.06 9.50
C GLU A 103 14.64 -10.70 8.05
N ALA A 104 14.06 -9.62 7.56
CA ALA A 104 14.31 -9.08 6.22
C ALA A 104 15.37 -7.97 6.24
N ALA A 105 16.15 -7.88 5.18
CA ALA A 105 17.10 -6.80 4.97
C ALA A 105 16.37 -5.46 4.79
N ASN A 106 16.81 -4.46 5.54
CA ASN A 106 16.25 -3.11 5.49
C ASN A 106 17.06 -2.23 4.53
N LYS A 107 16.42 -1.71 3.48
CA LYS A 107 17.08 -0.89 2.47
C LYS A 107 17.33 0.57 2.88
N LEU A 108 16.69 1.03 3.96
CA LEU A 108 16.91 2.39 4.48
C LEU A 108 17.91 2.45 5.64
N ASN A 109 18.23 1.29 6.23
CA ASN A 109 19.20 1.15 7.33
C ASN A 109 19.75 -0.28 7.38
N ASP A 110 20.88 -0.50 6.75
CA ASP A 110 21.48 -1.83 6.61
C ASP A 110 21.88 -2.49 7.96
N ASN A 111 22.03 -1.69 9.02
CA ASN A 111 22.38 -2.17 10.35
C ASN A 111 21.18 -2.72 11.15
N VAL A 112 19.95 -2.52 10.64
CA VAL A 112 18.74 -2.90 11.35
C VAL A 112 17.89 -3.78 10.44
N LYS A 113 17.75 -5.06 10.78
CA LYS A 113 16.81 -5.96 10.12
C LYS A 113 15.42 -5.79 10.68
N VAL A 114 14.42 -6.11 9.87
CA VAL A 114 12.99 -5.94 10.22
C VAL A 114 12.23 -7.23 9.96
N THR A 115 11.41 -7.63 10.93
CA THR A 115 10.44 -8.72 10.76
C THR A 115 9.05 -8.12 10.70
N ILE A 116 8.33 -8.36 9.59
CA ILE A 116 6.93 -7.98 9.41
C ILE A 116 6.05 -9.21 9.60
N THR A 117 5.04 -9.10 10.45
CA THR A 117 4.05 -10.16 10.69
C THR A 117 2.64 -9.58 10.73
N ASN A 118 1.63 -10.43 10.59
CA ASN A 118 0.21 -10.05 10.68
C ASN A 118 -0.19 -8.93 9.72
N GLY A 119 0.51 -8.81 8.57
CA GLY A 119 0.21 -7.79 7.58
C GLY A 119 -1.09 -8.11 6.85
N GLN A 120 -2.03 -7.15 6.85
CA GLN A 120 -3.31 -7.30 6.18
C GLN A 120 -3.86 -5.95 5.71
N ILE A 121 -4.51 -5.96 4.55
CA ILE A 121 -5.36 -4.88 4.07
C ILE A 121 -6.82 -5.30 4.24
N LEU A 122 -7.58 -4.47 4.92
CA LEU A 122 -9.00 -4.67 5.22
C LEU A 122 -9.81 -3.71 4.35
N ARG A 123 -10.49 -4.24 3.34
CA ARG A 123 -11.27 -3.43 2.40
C ARG A 123 -12.44 -2.75 3.08
N GLY A 124 -12.58 -1.44 2.90
CA GLY A 124 -13.68 -0.63 3.40
C GLY A 124 -13.81 -0.58 4.94
N ALA A 125 -12.83 -1.11 5.68
CA ALA A 125 -12.88 -1.19 7.15
C ALA A 125 -12.58 0.14 7.85
N GLY A 126 -11.98 1.09 7.14
CA GLY A 126 -11.67 2.42 7.64
C GLY A 126 -12.69 3.47 7.24
N ARG A 127 -12.52 4.64 7.83
CA ARG A 127 -13.26 5.86 7.48
C ARG A 127 -12.29 7.01 7.32
N GLN A 128 -12.44 7.78 6.25
CA GLN A 128 -11.80 9.07 6.10
C GLN A 128 -12.38 10.07 7.13
N TYR A 129 -11.69 11.18 7.36
CA TYR A 129 -12.20 12.22 8.26
C TYR A 129 -13.60 12.74 7.87
N ASN A 130 -13.85 12.86 6.57
CA ASN A 130 -15.17 13.24 6.02
C ASN A 130 -16.23 12.11 6.07
N GLY A 131 -15.92 10.96 6.70
CA GLY A 131 -16.84 9.83 6.87
C GLY A 131 -16.89 8.85 5.69
N SER A 132 -16.24 9.13 4.55
CA SER A 132 -16.25 8.21 3.42
C SER A 132 -15.51 6.89 3.73
N PRO A 133 -15.95 5.75 3.18
CA PRO A 133 -15.28 4.46 3.37
C PRO A 133 -13.86 4.49 2.81
N ALA A 134 -12.95 3.84 3.49
CA ALA A 134 -11.57 3.63 3.03
C ALA A 134 -11.07 2.24 3.42
N ASP A 135 -10.11 1.72 2.66
CA ASP A 135 -9.38 0.53 3.08
C ASP A 135 -8.51 0.86 4.29
N SER A 136 -8.31 -0.13 5.16
CA SER A 136 -7.38 -0.05 6.29
C SER A 136 -6.18 -0.95 6.05
N ILE A 137 -5.06 -0.61 6.69
CA ILE A 137 -3.88 -1.46 6.78
C ILE A 137 -3.55 -1.72 8.24
N VAL A 138 -3.13 -2.94 8.54
CA VAL A 138 -2.55 -3.32 9.83
C VAL A 138 -1.37 -4.24 9.60
N PHE A 139 -0.29 -4.06 10.35
CA PHE A 139 0.81 -5.03 10.43
C PHE A 139 1.63 -4.80 11.69
N ASP A 140 2.32 -5.85 12.13
CA ASP A 140 3.28 -5.80 13.22
C ASP A 140 4.70 -5.78 12.65
N ALA A 141 5.58 -5.01 13.29
CA ALA A 141 7.00 -4.93 12.95
C ALA A 141 7.86 -5.08 14.19
N LYS A 142 8.93 -5.90 14.07
CA LYS A 142 10.02 -5.97 15.03
C LYS A 142 11.31 -5.54 14.36
N PHE A 143 12.14 -4.83 15.11
CA PHE A 143 13.44 -4.35 14.65
C PHE A 143 14.56 -5.03 15.43
N SER A 144 15.64 -5.44 14.75
CA SER A 144 16.75 -6.17 15.38
C SER A 144 17.46 -5.37 16.49
N ASN A 145 17.38 -4.04 16.44
CA ASN A 145 17.91 -3.16 17.51
C ASN A 145 16.91 -2.92 18.66
N ALA A 146 15.67 -3.44 18.57
CA ALA A 146 14.66 -3.39 19.63
C ALA A 146 13.82 -4.68 19.63
N PRO A 147 14.44 -5.87 19.82
CA PRO A 147 13.81 -7.17 19.57
C PRO A 147 12.68 -7.49 20.55
N ALA A 148 12.67 -6.89 21.73
CA ALA A 148 11.61 -7.08 22.73
C ALA A 148 10.33 -6.29 22.43
N THR A 149 10.40 -5.30 21.53
CA THR A 149 9.27 -4.43 21.23
C THR A 149 8.59 -4.85 19.94
N THR A 150 7.28 -5.07 20.00
CA THR A 150 6.44 -5.25 18.83
C THR A 150 5.72 -3.95 18.52
N TYR A 151 6.03 -3.36 17.39
CA TYR A 151 5.36 -2.16 16.89
C TYR A 151 4.19 -2.58 16.01
N ARG A 152 3.02 -1.96 16.19
CA ARG A 152 1.85 -2.14 15.34
C ARG A 152 1.55 -0.88 14.56
N PHE A 153 1.58 -1.00 13.26
CA PHE A 153 1.16 0.06 12.33
C PHE A 153 -0.31 -0.16 11.98
N THR A 154 -1.13 0.86 12.20
CA THR A 154 -2.55 0.82 11.87
C THR A 154 -2.97 2.13 11.21
N GLY A 155 -3.76 2.06 10.17
CA GLY A 155 -4.23 3.26 9.50
C GLY A 155 -5.15 2.98 8.33
N ILE A 156 -5.40 4.00 7.55
CA ILE A 156 -6.30 3.98 6.41
C ILE A 156 -5.58 4.37 5.13
N ARG A 157 -6.16 4.04 3.99
CA ARG A 157 -5.65 4.49 2.69
C ARG A 157 -5.62 6.01 2.64
N TYR A 158 -4.46 6.57 2.30
CA TYR A 158 -4.28 8.01 2.17
C TYR A 158 -5.04 8.52 0.93
N SER A 159 -5.89 9.51 1.12
CA SER A 159 -6.73 10.06 0.04
C SER A 159 -6.05 11.16 -0.77
N GLY A 160 -4.98 11.77 -0.21
CA GLY A 160 -4.36 12.97 -0.78
C GLY A 160 -5.18 14.25 -0.59
N LEU A 161 -6.29 14.19 0.15
CA LEU A 161 -7.12 15.36 0.46
C LEU A 161 -6.80 15.86 1.87
N VAL A 162 -6.52 17.16 2.00
CA VAL A 162 -6.17 17.81 3.28
C VAL A 162 -7.27 17.62 4.34
N GLU A 163 -8.53 17.62 3.92
CA GLU A 163 -9.70 17.39 4.78
C GLU A 163 -9.73 16.02 5.46
N ASN A 164 -8.87 15.09 5.05
CA ASN A 164 -8.80 13.72 5.55
C ASN A 164 -7.50 13.45 6.34
N GLU A 165 -6.71 14.47 6.67
CA GLU A 165 -5.39 14.32 7.31
C GLU A 165 -5.41 14.46 8.85
N ASP A 166 -6.50 14.85 9.49
CA ASP A 166 -6.62 15.08 10.95
C ASP A 166 -6.95 13.81 11.76
#